data_03b275cfa318c3c6af1970a69b421f3e
#
_entry.id   03b275cfa318c3c6af1970a69b421f3e
#
_cell.length_a   1.000
_cell.length_b   1.000
_cell.length_c   1.000
_cell.angle_alpha   90.00
_cell.angle_beta   90.00
_cell.angle_gamma   90.00
#
_symmetry.space_group_name_H-M   'P 1'
#
loop_
_entity.id
_entity.type
_entity.pdbx_description
1 polymer ?
#
loop_
_entity_poly.entity_id
_entity_poly.type
_entity_poly.pdbx_seq_one_letter_code
_entity_poly.pdbx_strand_id
1 'polypeptide(L)'
;QKLSIIAAKIVHCAKIARCQFLLFFIDKCEVSLLKKKNKILLTVFTIIIFINILLLNSNIWIYNNFGNVKFQEILFTLLSPTSGTDTSVIFSYIIRVIVVSFVLSILFIFGVLYLRRKCSSKAFKYLKCMGSLLIVITLILSLLYTNNRYDVVAYFNYQSQKTTIYNKKKKVHKKKNTEYIGDSTIIYQNPEDVKISGDNTNNLIYIYLESFENTFLDTENGGIKNVNCLPELTELAKQNTNFSNTDQLGGALPFTGTTWTIASMTSQFTGLPLKVEVANDMDQQNRFMPGAKTIGDILNENGYIQELMIGSQKEFAGTDKLFLQHGFDKICDINSLKQEYSFKSNELNQWGLDDYKLFELAKNEITQLAQTGKFNFTMATIDCHMPKGFLCKYCPNTYENRYENIYACQSKLINSFIDWCKSQSWYENTTIVLVGDHPTMAQQY
;
A
#
# COMPACT_ATOMS: atom_id res chain seq x y z
N GLN A 1 -19.64 11.58 -0.53
CA GLN A 1 -20.82 10.74 -0.28
C GLN A 1 -20.47 9.38 0.34
N LYS A 2 -19.42 8.63 -0.13
CA LYS A 2 -19.02 7.34 0.46
C LYS A 2 -18.30 7.49 1.81
N LEU A 3 -17.49 8.53 2.02
CA LEU A 3 -16.96 8.85 3.36
C LEU A 3 -18.08 9.17 4.35
N SER A 4 -19.15 9.84 3.88
CA SER A 4 -20.34 10.00 4.68
C SER A 4 -21.10 8.68 4.89
N ILE A 5 -21.03 7.75 3.95
CA ILE A 5 -21.65 6.42 4.04
C ILE A 5 -20.79 5.47 4.88
N ILE A 6 -19.44 5.49 4.76
CA ILE A 6 -18.54 4.70 5.61
C ILE A 6 -18.49 5.29 7.02
N ALA A 7 -18.38 6.59 7.17
CA ALA A 7 -18.55 7.26 8.45
C ALA A 7 -19.96 7.06 9.00
N ALA A 8 -21.01 7.08 8.18
CA ALA A 8 -22.37 6.75 8.59
C ALA A 8 -22.54 5.26 8.88
N LYS A 9 -21.87 4.35 8.18
CA LYS A 9 -21.86 2.90 8.49
C LYS A 9 -21.03 2.60 9.74
N ILE A 10 -19.87 3.22 9.93
CA ILE A 10 -19.07 3.12 11.16
C ILE A 10 -19.84 3.78 12.32
N VAL A 11 -20.46 4.93 12.10
CA VAL A 11 -21.34 5.59 13.08
C VAL A 11 -22.64 4.80 13.28
N HIS A 12 -23.16 4.12 12.29
CA HIS A 12 -24.34 3.27 12.41
C HIS A 12 -24.02 1.93 13.08
N CYS A 13 -22.89 1.27 12.76
CA CYS A 13 -22.38 0.15 13.54
C CYS A 13 -22.00 0.55 14.97
N ALA A 14 -21.39 1.72 15.15
CA ALA A 14 -21.15 2.29 16.47
C ALA A 14 -22.44 2.72 17.17
N LYS A 15 -23.49 3.16 16.46
CA LYS A 15 -24.83 3.40 17.02
C LYS A 15 -25.56 2.12 17.41
N ILE A 16 -25.44 1.06 16.65
CA ILE A 16 -26.04 -0.26 16.96
C ILE A 16 -25.29 -0.94 18.11
N ALA A 17 -23.95 -0.88 18.14
CA ALA A 17 -23.15 -1.28 19.30
C ALA A 17 -23.37 -0.34 20.53
N ARG A 18 -23.71 0.93 20.28
CA ARG A 18 -24.00 1.94 21.31
C ARG A 18 -25.19 1.64 22.21
N CYS A 19 -26.25 1.05 21.71
CA CYS A 19 -27.51 1.28 22.43
C CYS A 19 -28.10 0.07 23.11
N GLN A 20 -27.87 -1.16 22.66
CA GLN A 20 -28.62 -2.25 23.24
C GLN A 20 -27.78 -3.21 24.08
N PHE A 21 -26.53 -3.50 23.71
CA PHE A 21 -25.72 -4.48 24.44
C PHE A 21 -24.99 -3.85 25.64
N LEU A 22 -24.40 -2.64 25.47
CA LEU A 22 -23.77 -1.94 26.60
C LEU A 22 -24.80 -1.45 27.61
N LEU A 23 -25.96 -0.95 27.18
CA LEU A 23 -27.07 -0.55 28.04
C LEU A 23 -27.71 -1.75 28.72
N PHE A 24 -27.85 -2.89 28.05
CA PHE A 24 -28.42 -4.12 28.62
C PHE A 24 -27.53 -4.72 29.72
N PHE A 25 -26.20 -4.74 29.54
CA PHE A 25 -25.25 -5.18 30.58
C PHE A 25 -25.06 -4.15 31.69
N ILE A 26 -25.06 -2.86 31.37
CA ILE A 26 -24.94 -1.76 32.32
C ILE A 26 -26.21 -1.65 33.18
N ASP A 27 -27.39 -1.88 32.64
CA ASP A 27 -28.66 -1.86 33.41
C ASP A 27 -28.83 -3.05 34.35
N LYS A 28 -28.31 -4.22 34.02
CA LYS A 28 -28.37 -5.40 34.94
C LYS A 28 -27.29 -5.37 36.03
N CYS A 29 -26.20 -4.62 35.88
CA CYS A 29 -25.12 -4.52 36.88
C CYS A 29 -25.16 -3.16 37.59
N GLU A 30 -26.06 -2.93 38.55
CA GLU A 30 -26.06 -1.78 39.52
C GLU A 30 -25.88 -0.35 38.95
N VAL A 31 -25.77 -0.16 37.65
CA VAL A 31 -25.77 1.18 37.02
C VAL A 31 -27.18 1.81 37.14
N SER A 32 -28.21 0.97 37.37
CA SER A 32 -29.58 1.42 37.66
C SER A 32 -29.65 2.35 38.88
N LEU A 33 -28.77 2.15 39.87
CA LEU A 33 -28.71 2.93 41.12
C LEU A 33 -27.92 4.25 40.99
N LEU A 34 -27.26 4.51 39.84
CA LEU A 34 -26.56 5.75 39.63
C LEU A 34 -27.53 6.90 39.23
N LYS A 35 -27.38 8.08 39.84
CA LYS A 35 -28.07 9.29 39.39
C LYS A 35 -27.79 9.54 37.90
N LYS A 36 -28.79 10.01 37.13
CA LYS A 36 -28.72 10.25 35.67
C LYS A 36 -27.40 10.93 35.22
N LYS A 37 -26.94 11.95 35.97
CA LYS A 37 -25.68 12.65 35.72
C LYS A 37 -24.45 11.74 35.79
N ASN A 38 -24.40 10.79 36.72
CA ASN A 38 -23.29 9.86 36.87
C ASN A 38 -23.28 8.77 35.79
N LYS A 39 -24.45 8.38 35.25
CA LYS A 39 -24.56 7.47 34.11
C LYS A 39 -23.97 8.12 32.86
N ILE A 40 -24.33 9.34 32.55
CA ILE A 40 -23.80 10.09 31.41
C ILE A 40 -22.27 10.22 31.51
N LEU A 41 -21.75 10.59 32.68
CA LEU A 41 -20.32 10.73 32.90
C LEU A 41 -19.57 9.39 32.71
N LEU A 42 -20.12 8.31 33.21
CA LEU A 42 -19.54 6.96 33.05
C LEU A 42 -19.51 6.57 31.55
N THR A 43 -20.59 6.83 30.82
CA THR A 43 -20.66 6.56 29.37
C THR A 43 -19.62 7.34 28.58
N VAL A 44 -19.49 8.65 28.83
CA VAL A 44 -18.47 9.49 28.19
C VAL A 44 -17.06 8.97 28.50
N PHE A 45 -16.81 8.62 29.76
CA PHE A 45 -15.52 8.09 30.19
C PHE A 45 -15.19 6.75 29.51
N THR A 46 -16.18 5.89 29.37
CA THR A 46 -16.05 4.61 28.64
C THR A 46 -15.69 4.83 27.18
N ILE A 47 -16.33 5.78 26.52
CA ILE A 47 -16.05 6.13 25.13
C ILE A 47 -14.61 6.63 24.98
N ILE A 48 -14.16 7.49 25.87
CA ILE A 48 -12.77 8.02 25.84
C ILE A 48 -11.76 6.89 26.02
N ILE A 49 -12.00 5.97 26.96
CA ILE A 49 -11.14 4.79 27.18
C ILE A 49 -11.11 3.91 25.94
N PHE A 50 -12.27 3.60 25.36
CA PHE A 50 -12.36 2.78 24.15
C PHE A 50 -11.59 3.43 23.01
N ILE A 51 -11.75 4.73 22.78
CA ILE A 51 -11.00 5.45 21.72
C ILE A 51 -9.49 5.38 21.97
N ASN A 52 -9.06 5.56 23.22
CA ASN A 52 -7.63 5.52 23.56
C ASN A 52 -7.04 4.11 23.31
N ILE A 53 -7.70 3.05 23.78
CA ILE A 53 -7.27 1.66 23.56
C ILE A 53 -7.30 1.32 22.06
N LEU A 54 -8.33 1.76 21.35
CA LEU A 54 -8.47 1.56 19.91
C LEU A 54 -7.32 2.22 19.14
N LEU A 55 -6.97 3.46 19.47
CA LEU A 55 -5.84 4.16 18.84
C LEU A 55 -4.51 3.44 19.09
N LEU A 56 -4.25 3.03 20.33
CA LEU A 56 -3.03 2.30 20.68
C LEU A 56 -2.93 0.96 19.94
N ASN A 57 -4.00 0.16 19.98
CA ASN A 57 -4.06 -1.12 19.28
C ASN A 57 -3.95 -0.96 17.77
N SER A 58 -4.61 0.06 17.19
CA SER A 58 -4.49 0.35 15.76
C SER A 58 -3.06 0.69 15.37
N ASN A 59 -2.36 1.53 16.14
CA ASN A 59 -0.97 1.87 15.89
C ASN A 59 -0.05 0.64 15.93
N ILE A 60 -0.24 -0.23 16.94
CA ILE A 60 0.52 -1.48 17.07
C ILE A 60 0.24 -2.41 15.90
N TRP A 61 -1.05 -2.58 15.57
CA TRP A 61 -1.46 -3.48 14.48
C TRP A 61 -0.97 -2.99 13.11
N ILE A 62 -1.12 -1.68 12.81
CA ILE A 62 -0.64 -1.08 11.57
C ILE A 62 0.88 -1.26 11.47
N TYR A 63 1.61 -0.99 12.55
CA TYR A 63 3.07 -1.18 12.56
C TYR A 63 3.48 -2.61 12.28
N ASN A 64 2.85 -3.58 12.94
CA ASN A 64 3.19 -4.99 12.81
C ASN A 64 2.81 -5.59 11.46
N ASN A 65 1.89 -5.00 10.72
CA ASN A 65 1.43 -5.52 9.44
C ASN A 65 1.93 -4.71 8.23
N PHE A 66 2.15 -3.40 8.40
CA PHE A 66 2.47 -2.50 7.29
C PHE A 66 3.74 -1.66 7.54
N GLY A 67 4.36 -1.78 8.71
CA GLY A 67 5.59 -1.05 9.02
C GLY A 67 5.42 0.48 9.09
N ASN A 68 6.34 1.20 8.46
CA ASN A 68 6.40 2.67 8.48
C ASN A 68 5.57 3.32 7.37
N VAL A 69 4.27 3.11 7.39
CA VAL A 69 3.34 3.76 6.45
C VAL A 69 3.05 5.20 6.86
N LYS A 70 2.67 6.05 5.91
CA LYS A 70 2.22 7.42 6.13
C LYS A 70 0.70 7.50 6.07
N PHE A 71 0.11 8.57 6.63
CA PHE A 71 -1.34 8.75 6.66
C PHE A 71 -1.97 8.72 5.26
N GLN A 72 -1.27 9.22 4.27
CA GLN A 72 -1.68 9.18 2.88
C GLN A 72 -1.88 7.74 2.37
N GLU A 73 -1.00 6.81 2.72
CA GLU A 73 -1.08 5.40 2.33
C GLU A 73 -2.25 4.69 3.03
N ILE A 74 -2.43 4.97 4.33
CA ILE A 74 -3.57 4.47 5.10
C ILE A 74 -4.88 4.96 4.47
N LEU A 75 -4.94 6.25 4.13
CA LEU A 75 -6.12 6.85 3.52
C LEU A 75 -6.39 6.25 2.13
N PHE A 76 -5.35 6.06 1.33
CA PHE A 76 -5.46 5.43 0.03
C PHE A 76 -6.05 4.02 0.13
N THR A 77 -5.51 3.18 1.04
CA THR A 77 -6.01 1.82 1.28
C THR A 77 -7.47 1.81 1.73
N LEU A 78 -7.87 2.75 2.59
CA LEU A 78 -9.25 2.87 3.07
C LEU A 78 -10.24 3.35 1.99
N LEU A 79 -9.75 4.07 0.99
CA LEU A 79 -10.57 4.60 -0.12
C LEU A 79 -10.55 3.69 -1.34
N SER A 80 -9.62 2.75 -1.43
CA SER A 80 -9.54 1.78 -2.52
C SER A 80 -10.68 0.76 -2.46
N PRO A 81 -11.08 0.15 -3.61
CA PRO A 81 -12.04 -0.93 -3.63
C PRO A 81 -11.60 -2.08 -2.74
N THR A 82 -12.57 -2.73 -2.12
CA THR A 82 -12.30 -3.96 -1.37
C THR A 82 -12.19 -5.19 -2.27
N SER A 83 -12.59 -5.09 -3.54
CA SER A 83 -12.41 -6.16 -4.52
C SER A 83 -10.91 -6.36 -4.79
N GLY A 84 -10.45 -7.60 -4.69
CA GLY A 84 -9.03 -7.93 -4.82
C GLY A 84 -8.18 -7.73 -3.56
N THR A 85 -8.75 -7.21 -2.46
CA THR A 85 -8.04 -7.09 -1.19
C THR A 85 -8.08 -8.42 -0.42
N ASP A 86 -6.97 -8.77 0.22
CA ASP A 86 -6.96 -9.92 1.15
C ASP A 86 -7.90 -9.67 2.34
N THR A 87 -9.02 -10.38 2.33
CA THR A 87 -10.03 -10.27 3.39
C THR A 87 -9.49 -10.69 4.76
N SER A 88 -8.42 -11.51 4.83
CA SER A 88 -7.80 -11.93 6.08
C SER A 88 -7.22 -10.76 6.86
N VAL A 89 -6.70 -9.75 6.16
CA VAL A 89 -6.17 -8.51 6.75
C VAL A 89 -7.31 -7.74 7.43
N ILE A 90 -8.47 -7.62 6.76
CA ILE A 90 -9.66 -6.95 7.29
C ILE A 90 -10.16 -7.69 8.54
N PHE A 91 -10.30 -9.02 8.48
CA PHE A 91 -10.71 -9.84 9.63
C PHE A 91 -9.71 -9.75 10.79
N SER A 92 -8.40 -9.73 10.49
CA SER A 92 -7.36 -9.56 11.50
C SER A 92 -7.51 -8.22 12.22
N TYR A 93 -7.76 -7.13 11.50
CA TYR A 93 -8.00 -5.81 12.11
C TYR A 93 -9.26 -5.81 12.99
N ILE A 94 -10.37 -6.34 12.48
CA ILE A 94 -11.62 -6.39 13.25
C ILE A 94 -11.41 -7.17 14.55
N ILE A 95 -10.84 -8.38 14.50
CA ILE A 95 -10.68 -9.24 15.67
C ILE A 95 -9.62 -8.68 16.62
N ARG A 96 -8.41 -8.40 16.13
CA ARG A 96 -7.27 -8.05 16.99
C ARG A 96 -7.31 -6.60 17.48
N VAL A 97 -7.96 -5.71 16.76
CA VAL A 97 -8.02 -4.29 17.13
C VAL A 97 -9.38 -3.94 17.72
N ILE A 98 -10.46 -4.08 16.95
CA ILE A 98 -11.78 -3.60 17.38
C ILE A 98 -12.32 -4.44 18.54
N VAL A 99 -12.37 -5.79 18.37
CA VAL A 99 -12.93 -6.69 19.40
C VAL A 99 -12.07 -6.67 20.67
N VAL A 100 -10.74 -6.74 20.53
CA VAL A 100 -9.83 -6.69 21.69
C VAL A 100 -9.96 -5.35 22.43
N SER A 101 -10.01 -4.22 21.72
CA SER A 101 -10.19 -2.90 22.34
C SER A 101 -11.52 -2.79 23.08
N PHE A 102 -12.58 -3.36 22.52
CA PHE A 102 -13.89 -3.41 23.17
C PHE A 102 -13.87 -4.24 24.45
N VAL A 103 -13.30 -5.46 24.40
CA VAL A 103 -13.16 -6.34 25.57
C VAL A 103 -12.32 -5.69 26.66
N LEU A 104 -11.16 -5.11 26.33
CA LEU A 104 -10.30 -4.41 27.30
C LEU A 104 -11.01 -3.22 27.94
N SER A 105 -11.82 -2.48 27.18
CA SER A 105 -12.61 -1.38 27.70
C SER A 105 -13.67 -1.84 28.72
N ILE A 106 -14.33 -2.95 28.42
CA ILE A 106 -15.29 -3.58 29.34
C ILE A 106 -14.58 -4.04 30.63
N LEU A 107 -13.47 -4.75 30.50
CA LEU A 107 -12.69 -5.23 31.66
C LEU A 107 -12.21 -4.07 32.53
N PHE A 108 -11.79 -2.96 31.90
CA PHE A 108 -11.42 -1.74 32.62
C PHE A 108 -12.60 -1.19 33.45
N ILE A 109 -13.80 -1.11 32.87
CA ILE A 109 -15.00 -0.65 33.56
C ILE A 109 -15.32 -1.55 34.76
N PHE A 110 -15.29 -2.87 34.57
CA PHE A 110 -15.50 -3.82 35.66
C PHE A 110 -14.47 -3.63 36.78
N GLY A 111 -13.20 -3.39 36.42
CA GLY A 111 -12.14 -3.07 37.37
C GLY A 111 -12.46 -1.80 38.18
N VAL A 112 -12.88 -0.75 37.52
CA VAL A 112 -13.28 0.52 38.19
C VAL A 112 -14.48 0.32 39.13
N LEU A 113 -15.49 -0.44 38.68
CA LEU A 113 -16.68 -0.74 39.52
C LEU A 113 -16.31 -1.61 40.73
N TYR A 114 -15.43 -2.59 40.54
CA TYR A 114 -14.91 -3.43 41.62
C TYR A 114 -14.13 -2.60 42.65
N LEU A 115 -13.20 -1.74 42.20
CA LEU A 115 -12.44 -0.85 43.09
C LEU A 115 -13.35 0.11 43.87
N ARG A 116 -14.42 0.59 43.25
CA ARG A 116 -15.44 1.42 43.90
C ARG A 116 -16.10 0.70 45.08
N ARG A 117 -16.32 -0.62 44.99
CA ARG A 117 -16.92 -1.43 46.08
C ARG A 117 -15.93 -1.71 47.22
N LYS A 118 -14.64 -1.86 46.90
CA LYS A 118 -13.60 -2.28 47.84
C LYS A 118 -12.91 -1.13 48.56
N CYS A 119 -12.80 0.04 47.91
CA CYS A 119 -12.10 1.19 48.45
C CYS A 119 -13.03 2.10 49.26
N SER A 120 -12.47 2.76 50.31
CA SER A 120 -13.18 3.81 51.00
C SER A 120 -13.57 4.94 50.02
N SER A 121 -14.63 5.68 50.32
CA SER A 121 -15.11 6.78 49.48
C SER A 121 -14.02 7.82 49.18
N LYS A 122 -13.19 8.14 50.21
CA LYS A 122 -12.08 9.08 50.06
C LYS A 122 -10.96 8.52 49.14
N ALA A 123 -10.55 7.27 49.34
CA ALA A 123 -9.53 6.58 48.51
C ALA A 123 -10.01 6.44 47.05
N PHE A 124 -11.27 6.06 46.82
CA PHE A 124 -11.85 5.96 45.49
C PHE A 124 -11.88 7.31 44.76
N LYS A 125 -12.14 8.42 45.48
CA LYS A 125 -12.11 9.77 44.86
C LYS A 125 -10.70 10.12 44.33
N TYR A 126 -9.65 9.80 45.10
CA TYR A 126 -8.27 10.00 44.67
C TYR A 126 -7.92 9.09 43.47
N LEU A 127 -8.23 7.79 43.54
CA LEU A 127 -8.02 6.84 42.44
C LEU A 127 -8.74 7.28 41.17
N LYS A 128 -9.96 7.79 41.28
CA LYS A 128 -10.71 8.32 40.13
C LYS A 128 -10.03 9.53 39.52
N CYS A 129 -9.55 10.48 40.33
CA CYS A 129 -8.88 11.68 39.86
C CYS A 129 -7.55 11.31 39.16
N MET A 130 -6.73 10.48 39.79
CA MET A 130 -5.48 10.01 39.20
C MET A 130 -5.70 9.18 37.93
N GLY A 131 -6.66 8.27 37.94
CA GLY A 131 -7.00 7.46 36.77
C GLY A 131 -7.52 8.31 35.60
N SER A 132 -8.34 9.34 35.89
CA SER A 132 -8.80 10.27 34.83
C SER A 132 -7.64 11.07 34.25
N LEU A 133 -6.71 11.54 35.07
CA LEU A 133 -5.52 12.25 34.62
C LEU A 133 -4.65 11.34 33.76
N LEU A 134 -4.42 10.10 34.19
CA LEU A 134 -3.63 9.12 33.43
C LEU A 134 -4.24 8.83 32.07
N ILE A 135 -5.57 8.67 31.98
CA ILE A 135 -6.26 8.43 30.70
C ILE A 135 -6.13 9.63 29.76
N VAL A 136 -6.23 10.85 30.29
CA VAL A 136 -6.01 12.06 29.47
C VAL A 136 -4.57 12.13 28.96
N ILE A 137 -3.60 11.85 29.82
CA ILE A 137 -2.17 11.83 29.45
C ILE A 137 -1.92 10.76 28.37
N THR A 138 -2.42 9.54 28.58
CA THR A 138 -2.21 8.44 27.59
C THR A 138 -2.91 8.75 26.26
N LEU A 139 -4.07 9.40 26.27
CA LEU A 139 -4.75 9.83 25.05
C LEU A 139 -3.94 10.89 24.29
N ILE A 140 -3.42 11.90 25.02
CA ILE A 140 -2.54 12.92 24.40
C ILE A 140 -1.30 12.27 23.82
N LEU A 141 -0.64 11.40 24.56
CA LEU A 141 0.55 10.69 24.08
C LEU A 141 0.24 9.80 22.86
N SER A 142 -0.90 9.10 22.86
CA SER A 142 -1.35 8.31 21.71
C SER A 142 -1.56 9.18 20.47
N LEU A 143 -2.20 10.33 20.62
CA LEU A 143 -2.45 11.26 19.51
C LEU A 143 -1.14 11.86 18.99
N LEU A 144 -0.24 12.27 19.88
CA LEU A 144 1.08 12.78 19.51
C LEU A 144 1.91 11.71 18.79
N TYR A 145 1.90 10.47 19.30
CA TYR A 145 2.58 9.34 18.68
C TYR A 145 2.01 9.06 17.28
N THR A 146 0.67 9.00 17.15
CA THR A 146 -0.02 8.78 15.87
C THR A 146 0.35 9.88 14.87
N ASN A 147 0.32 11.15 15.31
CA ASN A 147 0.69 12.25 14.43
C ASN A 147 2.15 12.20 14.00
N ASN A 148 3.07 11.98 14.95
CA ASN A 148 4.52 11.92 14.65
C ASN A 148 4.86 10.77 13.71
N ARG A 149 4.14 9.64 13.83
CA ARG A 149 4.40 8.46 13.01
C ARG A 149 3.83 8.59 11.60
N TYR A 150 2.58 9.06 11.48
CA TYR A 150 1.85 9.05 10.22
C TYR A 150 1.78 10.41 9.52
N ASP A 151 2.33 11.46 10.11
CA ASP A 151 2.30 12.84 9.59
C ASP A 151 0.87 13.39 9.35
N VAL A 152 -0.07 13.03 10.20
CA VAL A 152 -1.49 13.34 10.03
C VAL A 152 -1.74 14.84 9.92
N VAL A 153 -1.18 15.63 10.84
CA VAL A 153 -1.35 17.10 10.85
C VAL A 153 -0.67 17.74 9.64
N ALA A 154 0.51 17.25 9.25
CA ALA A 154 1.21 17.73 8.07
C ALA A 154 0.36 17.52 6.79
N TYR A 155 -0.26 16.36 6.67
CA TYR A 155 -1.17 16.05 5.58
C TYR A 155 -2.36 17.03 5.51
N PHE A 156 -3.07 17.26 6.62
CA PHE A 156 -4.21 18.19 6.65
C PHE A 156 -3.81 19.65 6.44
N ASN A 157 -2.66 20.07 6.99
CA ASN A 157 -2.13 21.42 6.77
C ASN A 157 -1.84 21.65 5.30
N TYR A 158 -1.23 20.69 4.63
CA TYR A 158 -0.97 20.77 3.20
C TYR A 158 -2.28 20.88 2.41
N GLN A 159 -3.29 20.09 2.70
CA GLN A 159 -4.59 20.15 2.02
C GLN A 159 -5.28 21.52 2.22
N SER A 160 -5.20 22.09 3.42
CA SER A 160 -5.77 23.42 3.71
C SER A 160 -5.05 24.55 2.95
N GLN A 161 -3.71 24.47 2.85
CA GLN A 161 -2.92 25.43 2.08
C GLN A 161 -3.21 25.33 0.58
N LYS A 162 -3.34 24.12 0.03
CA LYS A 162 -3.73 23.88 -1.36
C LYS A 162 -5.07 24.54 -1.69
N THR A 163 -6.06 24.37 -0.84
CA THR A 163 -7.38 24.99 -1.01
C THR A 163 -7.29 26.51 -1.02
N THR A 164 -6.46 27.06 -0.15
CA THR A 164 -6.22 28.52 -0.06
C THR A 164 -5.51 29.05 -1.31
N ILE A 165 -4.49 28.35 -1.80
CA ILE A 165 -3.75 28.68 -3.02
C ILE A 165 -4.66 28.57 -4.24
N TYR A 166 -5.45 27.49 -4.35
CA TYR A 166 -6.40 27.30 -5.44
C TYR A 166 -7.43 28.43 -5.49
N ASN A 167 -7.99 28.82 -4.35
CA ASN A 167 -8.95 29.92 -4.26
C ASN A 167 -8.31 31.29 -4.56
N LYS A 168 -7.02 31.50 -4.28
CA LYS A 168 -6.26 32.69 -4.68
C LYS A 168 -5.94 32.67 -6.18
N LYS A 169 -5.52 31.51 -6.74
CA LYS A 169 -5.20 31.38 -8.19
C LYS A 169 -6.44 31.59 -9.08
N LYS A 170 -7.63 31.25 -8.62
CA LYS A 170 -8.90 31.54 -9.32
C LYS A 170 -9.15 33.04 -9.52
N LYS A 171 -8.45 33.91 -8.74
CA LYS A 171 -8.49 35.38 -8.86
C LYS A 171 -7.35 35.99 -9.69
N VAL A 172 -6.33 35.21 -10.09
CA VAL A 172 -5.16 35.69 -10.85
C VAL A 172 -4.96 34.85 -12.11
N HIS A 173 -5.38 35.39 -13.25
CA HIS A 173 -5.11 34.79 -14.54
C HIS A 173 -3.64 34.85 -14.93
N LYS A 174 -3.10 33.74 -15.43
CA LYS A 174 -1.91 33.55 -16.27
C LYS A 174 -0.57 34.11 -15.76
N LYS A 175 0.24 33.21 -15.19
CA LYS A 175 1.69 33.20 -15.43
C LYS A 175 2.28 31.82 -15.15
N LYS A 176 3.25 31.43 -16.03
CA LYS A 176 4.04 30.19 -16.11
C LYS A 176 4.09 29.26 -14.92
N ASN A 177 3.86 27.96 -15.20
CA ASN A 177 3.90 26.83 -14.30
C ASN A 177 5.31 26.55 -13.80
N THR A 178 5.53 26.83 -12.53
CA THR A 178 6.52 26.15 -11.69
C THR A 178 5.76 25.72 -10.44
N GLU A 179 5.41 24.44 -10.33
CA GLU A 179 4.82 23.89 -9.11
C GLU A 179 5.94 23.48 -8.16
N TYR A 180 5.90 24.01 -6.94
CA TYR A 180 6.76 23.61 -5.84
C TYR A 180 6.15 22.37 -5.16
N ILE A 181 6.90 21.28 -5.12
CA ILE A 181 6.54 20.07 -4.35
C ILE A 181 7.55 19.94 -3.19
N GLY A 182 7.15 20.38 -1.99
CA GLY A 182 7.97 20.30 -0.79
C GLY A 182 9.16 21.28 -0.77
N ASP A 183 10.06 21.11 0.20
CA ASP A 183 11.26 21.94 0.42
C ASP A 183 12.39 21.73 -0.61
N SER A 184 12.22 20.80 -1.54
CA SER A 184 13.16 20.56 -2.63
C SER A 184 12.59 21.11 -3.94
N THR A 185 13.35 21.96 -4.61
CA THR A 185 13.09 22.36 -6.00
C THR A 185 13.36 21.16 -6.90
N ILE A 186 12.35 20.33 -7.13
CA ILE A 186 12.42 19.29 -8.16
C ILE A 186 12.13 20.02 -9.48
N ILE A 187 13.12 20.07 -10.35
CA ILE A 187 12.94 20.58 -11.70
C ILE A 187 12.44 19.43 -12.56
N TYR A 188 11.15 19.44 -12.86
CA TYR A 188 10.59 18.51 -13.84
C TYR A 188 10.92 18.98 -15.25
N GLN A 189 11.49 18.10 -16.04
CA GLN A 189 11.57 18.33 -17.48
C GLN A 189 10.16 18.16 -18.06
N ASN A 190 9.75 19.11 -18.94
CA ASN A 190 8.46 18.95 -19.62
C ASN A 190 8.50 17.72 -20.53
N PRO A 191 7.62 16.72 -20.33
CA PRO A 191 7.60 15.51 -21.18
C PRO A 191 7.34 15.81 -22.67
N GLU A 192 6.70 16.93 -22.99
CA GLU A 192 6.49 17.37 -24.38
C GLU A 192 7.80 17.75 -25.09
N ASP A 193 8.83 18.10 -24.32
CA ASP A 193 10.16 18.41 -24.84
C ASP A 193 11.01 17.13 -25.04
N VAL A 194 10.56 15.98 -24.56
CA VAL A 194 11.23 14.70 -24.75
C VAL A 194 10.91 14.13 -26.11
N LYS A 195 11.92 14.00 -26.95
CA LYS A 195 11.81 13.37 -28.27
C LYS A 195 12.50 12.03 -28.25
N ILE A 196 11.81 10.98 -28.66
CA ILE A 196 12.45 9.71 -28.99
C ILE A 196 13.20 9.94 -30.29
N SER A 197 14.53 9.91 -30.23
CA SER A 197 15.41 10.08 -31.40
C SER A 197 16.18 8.81 -31.65
N GLY A 198 16.31 8.44 -32.91
CA GLY A 198 17.08 7.30 -33.39
C GLY A 198 16.27 6.41 -34.33
N ASP A 199 16.98 5.74 -35.24
CA ASP A 199 16.37 4.80 -36.21
C ASP A 199 16.02 3.46 -35.55
N ASN A 200 16.60 3.15 -34.40
CA ASN A 200 16.38 1.90 -33.65
C ASN A 200 15.45 2.16 -32.47
N THR A 201 14.17 1.97 -32.70
CA THR A 201 13.18 1.95 -31.63
C THR A 201 13.06 0.54 -31.07
N ASN A 202 13.72 0.28 -29.95
CA ASN A 202 13.69 -1.02 -29.30
C ASN A 202 12.30 -1.28 -28.67
N ASN A 203 11.92 -2.54 -28.66
CA ASN A 203 10.81 -2.99 -27.81
C ASN A 203 11.14 -2.72 -26.33
N LEU A 204 10.13 -2.66 -25.49
CA LEU A 204 10.29 -2.51 -24.06
C LEU A 204 9.61 -3.67 -23.33
N ILE A 205 10.34 -4.29 -22.41
CA ILE A 205 9.76 -5.17 -21.39
C ILE A 205 10.05 -4.53 -20.04
N TYR A 206 9.00 -4.16 -19.29
CA TYR A 206 9.11 -3.46 -18.02
C TYR A 206 8.50 -4.30 -16.91
N ILE A 207 9.30 -4.74 -15.94
CA ILE A 207 8.86 -5.65 -14.89
C ILE A 207 8.97 -4.96 -13.54
N TYR A 208 7.81 -4.67 -12.94
CA TYR A 208 7.70 -4.27 -11.55
C TYR A 208 7.81 -5.49 -10.65
N LEU A 209 8.81 -5.50 -9.79
CA LEU A 209 9.06 -6.58 -8.84
C LEU A 209 8.45 -6.17 -7.48
N GLU A 210 7.38 -6.86 -7.10
CA GLU A 210 6.64 -6.58 -5.87
C GLU A 210 7.53 -6.65 -4.63
N SER A 211 7.56 -5.55 -3.87
CA SER A 211 8.28 -5.41 -2.60
C SER A 211 9.78 -5.70 -2.67
N PHE A 212 10.43 -5.57 -3.83
CA PHE A 212 11.85 -5.86 -4.00
C PHE A 212 12.74 -4.74 -3.48
N GLU A 213 13.70 -5.13 -2.63
CA GLU A 213 14.64 -4.21 -2.01
C GLU A 213 16.02 -4.87 -1.78
N ASN A 214 17.06 -4.05 -1.70
CA ASN A 214 18.45 -4.52 -1.56
C ASN A 214 18.75 -5.21 -0.23
N THR A 215 17.93 -5.05 0.80
CA THR A 215 18.15 -5.66 2.11
C THR A 215 18.27 -7.19 2.06
N PHE A 216 17.76 -7.83 1.00
CA PHE A 216 17.87 -9.28 0.77
C PHE A 216 19.17 -9.72 0.07
N LEU A 217 20.01 -8.79 -0.36
CA LEU A 217 21.37 -9.07 -0.76
C LEU A 217 22.26 -9.27 0.49
N ASP A 218 23.41 -9.91 0.30
CA ASP A 218 24.43 -9.94 1.32
C ASP A 218 25.16 -8.58 1.45
N THR A 219 25.96 -8.45 2.51
CA THR A 219 26.70 -7.21 2.79
C THR A 219 27.77 -6.89 1.74
N GLU A 220 28.31 -7.88 1.03
CA GLU A 220 29.30 -7.68 -0.03
C GLU A 220 28.67 -7.06 -1.28
N ASN A 221 27.38 -7.34 -1.50
CA ASN A 221 26.62 -6.85 -2.64
C ASN A 221 25.71 -5.65 -2.32
N GLY A 222 25.85 -5.03 -1.16
CA GLY A 222 25.08 -3.81 -0.81
C GLY A 222 23.81 -4.04 -0.02
N GLY A 223 23.57 -5.28 0.45
CA GLY A 223 22.46 -5.63 1.35
C GLY A 223 22.85 -5.70 2.81
N ILE A 224 22.02 -6.36 3.60
CA ILE A 224 22.24 -6.50 5.07
C ILE A 224 22.24 -7.95 5.55
N LYS A 225 22.06 -8.92 4.64
CA LYS A 225 22.01 -10.34 5.00
C LYS A 225 23.43 -10.94 5.09
N ASN A 226 23.56 -12.04 5.84
CA ASN A 226 24.78 -12.83 5.85
C ASN A 226 24.93 -13.72 4.61
N VAL A 227 23.82 -14.01 3.95
CA VAL A 227 23.76 -14.83 2.73
C VAL A 227 22.90 -14.11 1.70
N ASN A 228 23.39 -14.05 0.48
CA ASN A 228 22.65 -13.46 -0.63
C ASN A 228 21.41 -14.30 -0.97
N CYS A 229 20.22 -13.71 -0.79
CA CYS A 229 18.96 -14.37 -1.14
C CYS A 229 18.58 -14.18 -2.63
N LEU A 230 19.32 -13.37 -3.38
CA LEU A 230 19.05 -13.02 -4.78
C LEU A 230 20.25 -13.31 -5.71
N PRO A 231 20.85 -14.51 -5.65
CA PRO A 231 22.14 -14.76 -6.32
C PRO A 231 22.05 -14.58 -7.84
N GLU A 232 20.99 -15.05 -8.50
CA GLU A 232 20.86 -14.95 -9.96
C GLU A 232 20.66 -13.49 -10.40
N LEU A 233 19.84 -12.72 -9.67
CA LEU A 233 19.63 -11.31 -9.96
C LEU A 233 20.86 -10.46 -9.64
N THR A 234 21.64 -10.85 -8.63
CA THR A 234 22.94 -10.23 -8.32
C THR A 234 23.89 -10.33 -9.50
N GLU A 235 24.03 -11.53 -10.06
CA GLU A 235 24.89 -11.74 -11.23
C GLU A 235 24.34 -11.02 -12.47
N LEU A 236 23.03 -11.03 -12.66
CA LEU A 236 22.39 -10.28 -13.74
C LEU A 236 22.67 -8.77 -13.63
N ALA A 237 22.58 -8.20 -12.43
CA ALA A 237 22.84 -6.78 -12.18
C ALA A 237 24.32 -6.41 -12.40
N LYS A 238 25.27 -7.29 -12.05
CA LYS A 238 26.71 -7.10 -12.31
C LYS A 238 27.06 -7.13 -13.80
N GLN A 239 26.32 -7.89 -14.59
CA GLN A 239 26.55 -8.06 -16.03
C GLN A 239 25.85 -7.01 -16.88
N ASN A 240 24.94 -6.21 -16.31
CA ASN A 240 24.10 -5.24 -17.02
C ASN A 240 24.17 -3.86 -16.37
N THR A 241 23.41 -2.91 -16.88
CA THR A 241 23.32 -1.58 -16.29
C THR A 241 22.57 -1.64 -14.98
N ASN A 242 23.23 -1.27 -13.90
CA ASN A 242 22.63 -1.13 -12.57
C ASN A 242 22.66 0.34 -12.13
N PHE A 243 21.51 0.84 -11.68
CA PHE A 243 21.39 2.19 -11.13
C PHE A 243 21.45 2.11 -9.61
N SER A 244 22.43 2.77 -9.02
CA SER A 244 22.64 2.79 -7.57
C SER A 244 23.03 4.17 -7.08
N ASN A 245 22.73 4.46 -5.80
CA ASN A 245 23.18 5.67 -5.11
C ASN A 245 24.57 5.48 -4.46
N THR A 246 25.17 4.29 -4.58
CA THR A 246 26.48 3.91 -4.04
C THR A 246 27.29 3.20 -5.12
N ASP A 247 28.49 2.80 -4.79
CA ASP A 247 29.39 1.94 -5.60
C ASP A 247 29.02 0.44 -5.55
N GLN A 248 28.04 0.07 -4.71
CA GLN A 248 27.49 -1.29 -4.62
C GLN A 248 26.21 -1.40 -5.43
N LEU A 249 25.68 -2.62 -5.55
CA LEU A 249 24.38 -2.84 -6.19
C LEU A 249 23.30 -2.11 -5.41
N GLY A 250 22.34 -1.56 -6.14
CA GLY A 250 21.34 -0.71 -5.53
C GLY A 250 20.14 -0.44 -6.40
N GLY A 251 19.43 0.60 -6.05
CA GLY A 251 18.24 1.08 -6.73
C GLY A 251 17.84 2.47 -6.28
N ALA A 252 16.66 2.88 -6.68
CA ALA A 252 16.09 4.16 -6.30
C ALA A 252 15.72 4.18 -4.81
N LEU A 253 15.94 5.31 -4.14
CA LEU A 253 15.45 5.52 -2.79
C LEU A 253 13.97 5.91 -2.81
N PRO A 254 13.12 5.25 -2.04
CA PRO A 254 11.71 5.60 -1.95
C PRO A 254 11.51 6.91 -1.18
N PHE A 255 10.47 7.65 -1.54
CA PHE A 255 10.02 8.84 -0.81
C PHE A 255 8.49 8.89 -0.72
N THR A 256 7.96 9.88 0.00
CA THR A 256 6.50 9.99 0.20
C THR A 256 5.77 10.07 -1.14
N GLY A 257 4.81 9.18 -1.35
CA GLY A 257 4.05 9.08 -2.60
C GLY A 257 4.63 8.10 -3.62
N THR A 258 5.62 7.26 -3.21
CA THR A 258 6.20 6.19 -4.03
C THR A 258 6.36 4.87 -3.29
N THR A 259 5.79 4.73 -2.09
CA THR A 259 6.08 3.65 -1.15
C THR A 259 5.04 2.52 -1.11
N TRP A 260 4.14 2.47 -2.09
CA TRP A 260 3.22 1.35 -2.33
C TRP A 260 2.98 1.17 -3.83
N THR A 261 2.54 0.00 -4.25
CA THR A 261 2.55 -0.46 -5.65
C THR A 261 2.05 0.58 -6.65
N ILE A 262 0.79 1.03 -6.54
CA ILE A 262 0.25 2.00 -7.53
C ILE A 262 0.95 3.37 -7.47
N ALA A 263 1.45 3.78 -6.31
CA ALA A 263 2.19 5.03 -6.19
C ALA A 263 3.56 4.94 -6.84
N SER A 264 4.23 3.81 -6.68
CA SER A 264 5.49 3.54 -7.35
C SER A 264 5.29 3.42 -8.86
N MET A 265 4.30 2.64 -9.31
CA MET A 265 3.94 2.57 -10.73
C MET A 265 3.65 3.96 -11.30
N THR A 266 2.85 4.77 -10.59
CA THR A 266 2.57 6.14 -11.00
C THR A 266 3.84 6.96 -11.14
N SER A 267 4.72 6.92 -10.14
CA SER A 267 5.93 7.75 -10.13
C SER A 267 6.93 7.34 -11.20
N GLN A 268 7.12 6.06 -11.43
CA GLN A 268 8.00 5.54 -12.48
C GLN A 268 7.43 5.77 -13.87
N PHE A 269 6.11 5.76 -14.01
CA PHE A 269 5.42 5.91 -15.28
C PHE A 269 5.23 7.38 -15.70
N THR A 270 5.12 8.30 -14.73
CA THR A 270 4.86 9.73 -14.97
C THR A 270 6.01 10.66 -14.58
N GLY A 271 6.97 10.18 -13.77
CA GLY A 271 7.95 11.02 -13.10
C GLY A 271 7.39 11.84 -11.93
N LEU A 272 6.14 11.61 -11.50
CA LEU A 272 5.44 12.37 -10.47
C LEU A 272 5.03 11.47 -9.31
N PRO A 273 5.25 11.86 -8.04
CA PRO A 273 4.77 11.10 -6.92
C PRO A 273 3.24 11.09 -6.87
N LEU A 274 2.64 9.96 -6.53
CA LEU A 274 1.20 9.88 -6.33
C LEU A 274 0.80 10.61 -5.05
N LYS A 275 -0.15 11.53 -5.17
CA LYS A 275 -0.70 12.26 -4.06
C LYS A 275 -2.19 12.03 -3.93
N VAL A 276 -2.60 11.48 -2.79
CA VAL A 276 -4.00 11.19 -2.49
C VAL A 276 -4.62 12.34 -1.69
N GLU A 277 -5.75 12.84 -2.15
CA GLU A 277 -6.53 13.86 -1.45
C GLU A 277 -7.60 13.20 -0.56
N VAL A 278 -8.01 13.88 0.53
CA VAL A 278 -9.01 13.35 1.50
C VAL A 278 -10.35 12.98 0.85
N ALA A 279 -10.73 13.68 -0.19
CA ALA A 279 -11.98 13.43 -0.92
C ALA A 279 -11.76 12.63 -2.21
N ASN A 280 -10.55 12.11 -2.42
CA ASN A 280 -10.19 11.41 -3.65
C ASN A 280 -10.60 9.96 -3.57
N ASP A 281 -11.66 9.62 -4.29
CA ASP A 281 -12.11 8.26 -4.49
C ASP A 281 -11.53 7.77 -5.83
N MET A 282 -10.41 7.04 -5.75
CA MET A 282 -9.71 6.55 -6.95
C MET A 282 -10.59 5.65 -7.82
N ASP A 283 -11.59 4.99 -7.23
CA ASP A 283 -12.55 4.16 -7.96
C ASP A 283 -13.56 4.97 -8.73
N GLN A 284 -13.94 6.11 -8.17
CA GLN A 284 -14.98 6.97 -8.76
C GLN A 284 -14.38 8.06 -9.64
N GLN A 285 -13.05 8.19 -9.65
CA GLN A 285 -12.41 9.05 -10.62
C GLN A 285 -12.54 8.44 -12.01
N ASN A 286 -13.26 9.12 -12.85
CA ASN A 286 -13.33 8.74 -14.27
C ASN A 286 -11.97 8.92 -14.98
N ARG A 287 -11.03 9.63 -14.39
CA ARG A 287 -9.73 9.96 -15.00
C ARG A 287 -8.61 9.89 -13.97
N PHE A 288 -7.58 9.10 -14.26
CA PHE A 288 -6.39 8.97 -13.44
C PHE A 288 -5.30 9.92 -13.98
N MET A 289 -4.89 10.93 -13.18
CA MET A 289 -3.84 11.91 -13.52
C MET A 289 -3.92 12.49 -14.96
N PRO A 290 -5.08 13.02 -15.38
CA PRO A 290 -5.33 13.37 -16.79
C PRO A 290 -4.43 14.50 -17.34
N GLY A 291 -3.66 15.17 -16.47
CA GLY A 291 -2.70 16.21 -16.85
C GLY A 291 -1.25 15.74 -16.93
N ALA A 292 -0.99 14.47 -16.59
CA ALA A 292 0.34 13.89 -16.69
C ALA A 292 0.52 13.26 -18.08
N LYS A 293 1.68 13.47 -18.69
CA LYS A 293 2.13 12.72 -19.86
C LYS A 293 3.03 11.60 -19.38
N THR A 294 2.72 10.38 -19.73
CA THR A 294 3.39 9.18 -19.24
C THR A 294 4.33 8.58 -20.28
N ILE A 295 5.15 7.63 -19.85
CA ILE A 295 5.92 6.79 -20.79
C ILE A 295 4.97 6.08 -21.76
N GLY A 296 3.83 5.59 -21.28
CA GLY A 296 2.82 4.92 -22.12
C GLY A 296 2.26 5.85 -23.21
N ASP A 297 1.94 7.10 -22.86
CA ASP A 297 1.50 8.09 -23.85
C ASP A 297 2.57 8.33 -24.93
N ILE A 298 3.83 8.44 -24.50
CA ILE A 298 4.97 8.66 -25.42
C ILE A 298 5.15 7.46 -26.35
N LEU A 299 5.09 6.25 -25.81
CA LEU A 299 5.24 5.02 -26.62
C LEU A 299 4.07 4.84 -27.58
N ASN A 300 2.84 5.13 -27.16
CA ASN A 300 1.65 5.07 -28.01
C ASN A 300 1.79 6.07 -29.19
N GLU A 301 2.17 7.30 -28.94
CA GLU A 301 2.43 8.30 -29.98
C GLU A 301 3.52 7.87 -30.99
N ASN A 302 4.37 6.92 -30.60
CA ASN A 302 5.43 6.36 -31.44
C ASN A 302 5.07 4.99 -32.05
N GLY A 303 3.79 4.57 -31.97
CA GLY A 303 3.23 3.39 -32.63
C GLY A 303 3.58 2.07 -31.95
N TYR A 304 3.83 2.07 -30.65
CA TYR A 304 3.97 0.86 -29.85
C TYR A 304 2.60 0.29 -29.51
N ILE A 305 2.45 -1.03 -29.60
CA ILE A 305 1.35 -1.77 -28.99
C ILE A 305 1.75 -2.10 -27.55
N GLN A 306 0.88 -1.80 -26.59
CA GLN A 306 1.24 -1.84 -25.17
C GLN A 306 0.29 -2.74 -24.39
N GLU A 307 0.86 -3.69 -23.68
CA GLU A 307 0.10 -4.61 -22.81
C GLU A 307 0.64 -4.61 -21.39
N LEU A 308 -0.30 -4.58 -20.42
CA LEU A 308 -0.01 -4.83 -19.01
C LEU A 308 -0.48 -6.23 -18.62
N MET A 309 0.36 -6.98 -17.91
CA MET A 309 0.01 -8.28 -17.34
C MET A 309 0.20 -8.29 -15.83
N ILE A 310 -0.85 -8.62 -15.09
CA ILE A 310 -0.85 -8.70 -13.63
C ILE A 310 -1.60 -9.94 -13.16
N GLY A 311 -1.11 -10.57 -12.11
CA GLY A 311 -1.78 -11.73 -11.49
C GLY A 311 -3.02 -11.36 -10.67
N SER A 312 -3.19 -10.08 -10.31
CA SER A 312 -4.29 -9.53 -9.49
C SER A 312 -5.44 -8.97 -10.34
N GLN A 313 -6.44 -8.40 -9.68
CA GLN A 313 -7.54 -7.69 -10.36
C GLN A 313 -7.10 -6.28 -10.77
N LYS A 314 -7.34 -5.91 -12.01
CA LYS A 314 -6.93 -4.63 -12.58
C LYS A 314 -7.63 -3.41 -11.98
N GLU A 315 -8.83 -3.59 -11.44
CA GLU A 315 -9.59 -2.51 -10.82
C GLU A 315 -8.98 -2.07 -9.48
N PHE A 316 -8.17 -2.94 -8.86
CA PHE A 316 -7.54 -2.63 -7.58
C PHE A 316 -6.65 -1.39 -7.71
N ALA A 317 -6.84 -0.45 -6.79
CA ALA A 317 -6.11 0.80 -6.70
C ALA A 317 -6.17 1.71 -7.96
N GLY A 318 -7.06 1.42 -8.91
CA GLY A 318 -7.20 2.18 -10.16
C GLY A 318 -6.12 1.88 -11.19
N THR A 319 -5.50 0.70 -11.10
CA THR A 319 -4.45 0.25 -12.04
C THR A 319 -4.95 0.25 -13.48
N ASP A 320 -6.17 -0.24 -13.72
CA ASP A 320 -6.81 -0.19 -15.04
C ASP A 320 -6.87 1.23 -15.61
N LYS A 321 -7.21 2.20 -14.79
CA LYS A 321 -7.33 3.59 -15.21
C LYS A 321 -5.97 4.22 -15.47
N LEU A 322 -4.97 3.92 -14.64
CA LEU A 322 -3.61 4.42 -14.85
C LEU A 322 -3.08 3.99 -16.22
N PHE A 323 -3.20 2.72 -16.57
CA PHE A 323 -2.59 2.20 -17.79
C PHE A 323 -3.46 2.41 -19.02
N LEU A 324 -4.76 2.07 -19.00
CA LEU A 324 -5.63 2.22 -20.18
C LEU A 324 -5.88 3.67 -20.61
N GLN A 325 -5.84 4.62 -19.66
CA GLN A 325 -6.02 6.04 -20.00
C GLN A 325 -4.74 6.71 -20.50
N HIS A 326 -3.60 5.99 -20.38
CA HIS A 326 -2.28 6.48 -20.73
C HIS A 326 -1.58 5.58 -21.75
N GLY A 327 -2.30 5.17 -22.77
CA GLY A 327 -1.76 4.59 -23.98
C GLY A 327 -1.60 3.07 -24.02
N PHE A 328 -2.03 2.34 -22.98
CA PHE A 328 -2.05 0.86 -23.06
C PHE A 328 -3.28 0.35 -23.78
N ASP A 329 -3.08 -0.65 -24.63
CA ASP A 329 -4.12 -1.24 -25.46
C ASP A 329 -4.88 -2.36 -24.74
N LYS A 330 -4.18 -3.12 -23.87
CA LYS A 330 -4.72 -4.33 -23.22
C LYS A 330 -4.18 -4.47 -21.80
N ILE A 331 -5.03 -5.00 -20.92
CA ILE A 331 -4.63 -5.50 -19.60
C ILE A 331 -5.05 -6.96 -19.45
N CYS A 332 -4.07 -7.84 -19.29
CA CYS A 332 -4.25 -9.24 -18.91
C CYS A 332 -4.22 -9.34 -17.37
N ASP A 333 -5.39 -9.36 -16.75
CA ASP A 333 -5.57 -9.52 -15.30
C ASP A 333 -6.10 -10.90 -14.95
N ILE A 334 -6.17 -11.24 -13.67
CA ILE A 334 -6.66 -12.55 -13.22
C ILE A 334 -8.08 -12.89 -13.76
N ASN A 335 -8.93 -11.89 -13.97
CA ASN A 335 -10.29 -12.11 -14.46
C ASN A 335 -10.30 -12.45 -15.95
N SER A 336 -9.51 -11.75 -16.77
CA SER A 336 -9.34 -12.07 -18.19
C SER A 336 -8.62 -13.41 -18.38
N LEU A 337 -7.56 -13.66 -17.61
CA LEU A 337 -6.82 -14.92 -17.67
C LEU A 337 -7.68 -16.13 -17.29
N LYS A 338 -8.60 -16.01 -16.34
CA LYS A 338 -9.57 -17.08 -16.01
C LYS A 338 -10.60 -17.37 -17.10
N GLN A 339 -10.77 -16.48 -18.07
CA GLN A 339 -11.64 -16.75 -19.23
C GLN A 339 -10.95 -17.63 -20.25
N GLU A 340 -9.62 -17.52 -20.35
CA GLU A 340 -8.81 -18.25 -21.34
C GLU A 340 -8.18 -19.52 -20.76
N TYR A 341 -7.84 -19.50 -19.47
CA TYR A 341 -7.10 -20.58 -18.80
C TYR A 341 -7.85 -21.09 -17.57
N SER A 342 -7.71 -22.39 -17.32
CA SER A 342 -8.16 -23.03 -16.09
C SER A 342 -7.02 -23.13 -15.10
N PHE A 343 -7.17 -22.56 -13.91
CA PHE A 343 -6.15 -22.58 -12.87
C PHE A 343 -6.50 -23.55 -11.74
N LYS A 344 -5.49 -24.27 -11.26
CA LYS A 344 -5.60 -25.08 -10.06
C LYS A 344 -5.51 -24.18 -8.82
N SER A 345 -6.06 -24.63 -7.70
CA SER A 345 -6.03 -23.87 -6.44
C SER A 345 -4.61 -23.59 -5.93
N ASN A 346 -3.63 -24.42 -6.28
CA ASN A 346 -2.21 -24.24 -5.93
C ASN A 346 -1.43 -23.40 -6.96
N GLU A 347 -2.08 -22.80 -7.91
CA GLU A 347 -1.55 -21.81 -8.86
C GLU A 347 -2.06 -20.40 -8.52
N LEU A 348 -2.89 -20.30 -7.47
CA LEU A 348 -3.51 -19.07 -7.02
C LEU A 348 -3.17 -18.82 -5.56
N ASN A 349 -2.92 -17.55 -5.26
CA ASN A 349 -2.79 -17.03 -3.90
C ASN A 349 -3.95 -16.07 -3.58
N GLN A 350 -3.92 -15.42 -2.42
CA GLN A 350 -5.00 -14.52 -1.98
C GLN A 350 -5.16 -13.27 -2.85
N TRP A 351 -4.10 -12.87 -3.55
CA TRP A 351 -4.10 -11.70 -4.43
C TRP A 351 -4.38 -12.05 -5.89
N GLY A 352 -4.20 -13.29 -6.28
CA GLY A 352 -4.44 -13.74 -7.64
C GLY A 352 -3.56 -14.90 -8.07
N LEU A 353 -2.87 -14.77 -9.19
CA LEU A 353 -2.06 -15.81 -9.81
C LEU A 353 -0.63 -15.81 -9.24
N ASP A 354 -0.10 -16.97 -8.86
CA ASP A 354 1.31 -17.12 -8.45
C ASP A 354 2.26 -16.70 -9.57
N ASP A 355 3.38 -16.05 -9.21
CA ASP A 355 4.31 -15.46 -10.18
C ASP A 355 4.92 -16.47 -11.15
N TYR A 356 5.20 -17.71 -10.71
CA TYR A 356 5.72 -18.72 -11.64
C TYR A 356 4.77 -18.97 -12.81
N LYS A 357 3.47 -18.93 -12.56
CA LYS A 357 2.43 -19.11 -13.59
C LYS A 357 2.24 -17.84 -14.40
N LEU A 358 2.36 -16.69 -13.77
CA LEU A 358 2.35 -15.40 -14.45
C LEU A 358 3.48 -15.30 -15.48
N PHE A 359 4.72 -15.68 -15.12
CA PHE A 359 5.85 -15.72 -16.05
C PHE A 359 5.66 -16.74 -17.18
N GLU A 360 5.03 -17.88 -16.89
CA GLU A 360 4.70 -18.87 -17.93
C GLU A 360 3.75 -18.29 -18.97
N LEU A 361 2.69 -17.61 -18.54
CA LEU A 361 1.71 -16.99 -19.44
C LEU A 361 2.28 -15.75 -20.14
N ALA A 362 3.13 -14.96 -19.46
CA ALA A 362 3.80 -13.82 -20.06
C ALA A 362 4.61 -14.18 -21.32
N LYS A 363 5.23 -15.37 -21.31
CA LYS A 363 5.95 -15.87 -22.53
C LYS A 363 5.01 -16.03 -23.72
N ASN A 364 3.79 -16.50 -23.50
CA ASN A 364 2.81 -16.66 -24.57
C ASN A 364 2.32 -15.29 -25.07
N GLU A 365 1.98 -14.36 -24.16
CA GLU A 365 1.53 -13.02 -24.51
C GLU A 365 2.60 -12.25 -25.29
N ILE A 366 3.84 -12.25 -24.82
CA ILE A 366 4.96 -11.59 -25.52
C ILE A 366 5.21 -12.21 -26.89
N THR A 367 5.10 -13.53 -27.01
CA THR A 367 5.27 -14.22 -28.32
C THR A 367 4.23 -13.74 -29.34
N GLN A 368 2.98 -13.52 -28.91
CA GLN A 368 1.94 -12.98 -29.77
C GLN A 368 2.15 -11.50 -30.05
N LEU A 369 2.46 -10.72 -29.00
CA LEU A 369 2.67 -9.27 -29.10
C LEU A 369 3.84 -8.93 -30.03
N ALA A 370 4.93 -9.70 -30.00
CA ALA A 370 6.10 -9.52 -30.84
C ALA A 370 5.83 -9.70 -32.35
N GLN A 371 4.71 -10.32 -32.71
CA GLN A 371 4.30 -10.46 -34.13
C GLN A 371 3.59 -9.20 -34.66
N THR A 372 3.18 -8.29 -33.78
CA THR A 372 2.40 -7.10 -34.15
C THR A 372 3.27 -5.91 -34.56
N GLY A 373 4.55 -5.91 -34.24
CA GLY A 373 5.49 -4.81 -34.49
C GLY A 373 6.22 -4.38 -33.24
N LYS A 374 6.42 -3.08 -33.08
CA LYS A 374 7.04 -2.53 -31.86
C LYS A 374 6.09 -2.69 -30.67
N PHE A 375 6.62 -3.18 -29.59
CA PHE A 375 5.79 -3.45 -28.42
C PHE A 375 6.40 -2.92 -27.10
N ASN A 376 5.52 -2.64 -26.17
CA ASN A 376 5.80 -2.50 -24.74
C ASN A 376 4.99 -3.55 -23.97
N PHE A 377 5.68 -4.47 -23.34
CA PHE A 377 5.08 -5.42 -22.41
C PHE A 377 5.47 -5.05 -20.98
N THR A 378 4.48 -4.68 -20.19
CA THR A 378 4.68 -4.36 -18.77
C THR A 378 4.05 -5.44 -17.90
N MET A 379 4.71 -5.87 -16.85
CA MET A 379 4.13 -6.81 -15.87
C MET A 379 4.49 -6.45 -14.45
N ALA A 380 3.70 -6.94 -13.49
CA ALA A 380 3.98 -6.82 -12.08
C ALA A 380 3.84 -8.18 -11.39
N THR A 381 4.87 -8.54 -10.60
CA THR A 381 4.87 -9.73 -9.74
C THR A 381 4.07 -9.49 -8.46
N ILE A 382 3.79 -10.54 -7.69
CA ILE A 382 2.93 -10.42 -6.50
C ILE A 382 3.34 -11.33 -5.34
N ASP A 383 4.14 -12.36 -5.53
CA ASP A 383 4.42 -13.35 -4.50
C ASP A 383 5.15 -12.79 -3.27
N CYS A 384 5.88 -11.66 -3.40
CA CYS A 384 6.51 -10.97 -2.28
C CYS A 384 5.56 -10.05 -1.50
N HIS A 385 4.27 -9.97 -1.87
CA HIS A 385 3.32 -9.06 -1.25
C HIS A 385 3.03 -9.43 0.21
N MET A 386 2.94 -8.38 1.03
CA MET A 386 2.62 -8.52 2.46
C MET A 386 1.24 -9.20 2.68
N PRO A 387 0.94 -9.74 3.87
CA PRO A 387 1.73 -9.71 5.11
C PRO A 387 2.76 -10.83 5.26
N LYS A 388 2.74 -11.86 4.43
CA LYS A 388 3.57 -13.06 4.61
C LYS A 388 4.32 -13.50 3.36
N GLY A 389 4.06 -12.86 2.22
CA GLY A 389 4.45 -13.37 0.93
C GLY A 389 3.80 -14.73 0.61
N PHE A 390 4.02 -15.24 -0.57
CA PHE A 390 3.42 -16.50 -1.05
C PHE A 390 4.50 -17.48 -1.50
N LEU A 391 4.50 -18.66 -0.88
CA LEU A 391 5.37 -19.76 -1.29
C LEU A 391 4.67 -20.54 -2.39
N CYS A 392 5.22 -20.49 -3.59
CA CYS A 392 4.80 -21.36 -4.68
C CYS A 392 5.50 -22.73 -4.58
N LYS A 393 5.11 -23.67 -5.43
CA LYS A 393 5.69 -25.03 -5.48
C LYS A 393 7.18 -25.10 -5.83
N TYR A 394 7.76 -24.02 -6.35
CA TYR A 394 9.16 -23.94 -6.73
C TYR A 394 10.05 -23.24 -5.71
N CYS A 395 9.43 -22.65 -4.67
CA CYS A 395 10.19 -22.00 -3.63
C CYS A 395 11.09 -22.99 -2.90
N PRO A 396 12.36 -22.65 -2.68
CA PRO A 396 13.26 -23.48 -1.87
C PRO A 396 12.80 -23.49 -0.40
N ASN A 397 13.30 -24.45 0.35
CA ASN A 397 13.19 -24.50 1.81
C ASN A 397 14.60 -24.44 2.41
N THR A 398 15.40 -23.47 1.98
CA THR A 398 16.82 -23.33 2.34
C THR A 398 17.00 -22.43 3.53
N TYR A 399 16.17 -21.40 3.65
CA TYR A 399 16.24 -20.38 4.69
C TYR A 399 15.19 -20.62 5.76
N GLU A 400 15.52 -20.29 7.01
CA GLU A 400 14.52 -20.32 8.12
C GLU A 400 13.44 -19.28 7.91
N ASN A 401 13.83 -18.12 7.38
CA ASN A 401 12.91 -17.03 7.09
C ASN A 401 12.10 -17.31 5.81
N ARG A 402 10.78 -17.21 5.92
CA ARG A 402 9.85 -17.44 4.81
C ARG A 402 10.09 -16.52 3.62
N TYR A 403 10.31 -15.22 3.87
CA TYR A 403 10.55 -14.25 2.80
C TYR A 403 11.84 -14.52 2.05
N GLU A 404 12.91 -14.92 2.73
CA GLU A 404 14.17 -15.27 2.07
C GLU A 404 14.00 -16.42 1.06
N ASN A 405 13.14 -17.40 1.37
CA ASN A 405 12.80 -18.46 0.42
C ASN A 405 11.98 -17.94 -0.78
N ILE A 406 11.09 -16.97 -0.56
CA ILE A 406 10.29 -16.36 -1.63
C ILE A 406 11.20 -15.52 -2.54
N TYR A 407 12.06 -14.68 -1.98
CA TYR A 407 13.01 -13.89 -2.76
C TYR A 407 13.97 -14.75 -3.56
N ALA A 408 14.49 -15.84 -2.99
CA ALA A 408 15.31 -16.79 -3.71
C ALA A 408 14.56 -17.50 -4.84
N CYS A 409 13.27 -17.76 -4.66
CA CYS A 409 12.41 -18.26 -5.73
C CYS A 409 12.24 -17.22 -6.84
N GLN A 410 11.93 -15.99 -6.50
CA GLN A 410 11.78 -14.90 -7.45
C GLN A 410 13.07 -14.67 -8.26
N SER A 411 14.23 -14.68 -7.61
CA SER A 411 15.53 -14.55 -8.28
C SER A 411 15.70 -15.59 -9.41
N LYS A 412 15.35 -16.85 -9.15
CA LYS A 412 15.41 -17.93 -10.16
C LYS A 412 14.37 -17.78 -11.25
N LEU A 413 13.13 -17.43 -10.89
CA LEU A 413 12.04 -17.27 -11.85
C LEU A 413 12.32 -16.14 -12.83
N ILE A 414 12.76 -15.00 -12.33
CA ILE A 414 13.10 -13.83 -13.14
C ILE A 414 14.30 -14.17 -14.06
N ASN A 415 15.36 -14.77 -13.52
CA ASN A 415 16.51 -15.14 -14.33
C ASN A 415 16.10 -16.13 -15.44
N SER A 416 15.29 -17.13 -15.12
CA SER A 416 14.78 -18.08 -16.12
C SER A 416 13.93 -17.42 -17.20
N PHE A 417 13.18 -16.37 -16.83
CA PHE A 417 12.43 -15.58 -17.79
C PHE A 417 13.36 -14.77 -18.69
N ILE A 418 14.39 -14.14 -18.14
CA ILE A 418 15.39 -13.41 -18.91
C ILE A 418 16.14 -14.36 -19.88
N ASP A 419 16.50 -15.57 -19.44
CA ASP A 419 17.16 -16.56 -20.30
C ASP A 419 16.23 -17.01 -21.43
N TRP A 420 14.94 -17.15 -21.19
CA TRP A 420 13.97 -17.34 -22.25
C TRP A 420 13.92 -16.14 -23.21
N CYS A 421 13.92 -14.90 -22.71
CA CYS A 421 13.98 -13.70 -23.56
C CYS A 421 15.21 -13.73 -24.49
N LYS A 422 16.39 -14.09 -23.95
CA LYS A 422 17.64 -14.19 -24.72
C LYS A 422 17.55 -15.19 -25.89
N SER A 423 16.68 -16.18 -25.81
CA SER A 423 16.45 -17.15 -26.86
C SER A 423 15.53 -16.68 -27.99
N GLN A 424 14.93 -15.51 -27.85
CA GLN A 424 13.93 -14.97 -28.79
C GLN A 424 14.59 -14.12 -29.88
N SER A 425 14.03 -14.14 -31.09
CA SER A 425 14.55 -13.38 -32.24
C SER A 425 14.47 -11.83 -32.05
N TRP A 426 13.60 -11.37 -31.20
CA TRP A 426 13.43 -9.93 -30.91
C TRP A 426 14.33 -9.44 -29.77
N TYR A 427 15.08 -10.30 -29.11
CA TYR A 427 15.86 -9.95 -27.90
C TYR A 427 16.84 -8.81 -28.13
N GLU A 428 17.62 -8.87 -29.20
CA GLU A 428 18.64 -7.86 -29.55
C GLU A 428 18.04 -6.46 -29.77
N ASN A 429 16.75 -6.38 -30.08
CA ASN A 429 15.99 -5.14 -30.25
C ASN A 429 15.06 -4.88 -29.07
N THR A 430 15.39 -5.34 -27.87
CA THR A 430 14.51 -5.20 -26.72
C THR A 430 15.28 -4.69 -25.51
N THR A 431 14.78 -3.61 -24.91
CA THR A 431 15.24 -3.15 -23.60
C THR A 431 14.40 -3.85 -22.53
N ILE A 432 15.05 -4.49 -21.57
CA ILE A 432 14.39 -5.12 -20.42
C ILE A 432 14.74 -4.33 -19.17
N VAL A 433 13.72 -3.86 -18.45
CA VAL A 433 13.85 -3.13 -17.19
C VAL A 433 13.29 -3.98 -16.06
N LEU A 434 14.11 -4.25 -15.05
CA LEU A 434 13.73 -4.88 -13.80
C LEU A 434 13.80 -3.84 -12.70
N VAL A 435 12.72 -3.61 -11.97
CA VAL A 435 12.69 -2.59 -10.93
C VAL A 435 11.80 -3.01 -9.77
N GLY A 436 12.30 -2.87 -8.53
CA GLY A 436 11.46 -2.99 -7.35
C GLY A 436 10.42 -1.87 -7.34
N ASP A 437 9.18 -2.20 -7.02
CA ASP A 437 8.15 -1.17 -6.89
C ASP A 437 8.33 -0.38 -5.59
N HIS A 438 8.45 -1.02 -4.46
CA HIS A 438 8.72 -0.39 -3.16
C HIS A 438 9.39 -1.38 -2.19
N PRO A 439 9.99 -0.89 -1.07
CA PRO A 439 10.49 -1.78 -0.03
C PRO A 439 9.38 -2.61 0.61
N THR A 440 9.73 -3.79 1.14
CA THR A 440 8.75 -4.64 1.81
C THR A 440 8.11 -3.93 3.01
N MET A 441 6.81 -4.09 3.16
CA MET A 441 6.08 -3.62 4.34
C MET A 441 6.12 -4.64 5.48
N ALA A 442 6.64 -5.84 5.24
CA ALA A 442 6.73 -6.92 6.20
C ALA A 442 7.94 -6.76 7.12
N GLN A 443 7.85 -5.93 8.13
CA GLN A 443 8.97 -5.57 9.03
C GLN A 443 9.39 -6.67 10.03
N GLN A 444 8.69 -7.78 10.08
CA GLN A 444 8.99 -8.87 11.01
C GLN A 444 9.95 -9.92 10.42
N TYR A 445 10.50 -9.66 9.25
CA TYR A 445 11.38 -10.55 8.51
C TYR A 445 12.72 -9.82 8.13
#